data_b4dc46e19647f8979bf47ea8788b5ef9
#
_entry.id   b4dc46e19647f8979bf47ea8788b5ef9
#
_cell.length_a   1.000
_cell.length_b   1.000
_cell.length_c   1.000
_cell.angle_alpha   90.00
_cell.angle_beta   90.00
_cell.angle_gamma   90.00
#
_symmetry.space_group_name_H-M   'P 1'
#
loop_
_entity.id
_entity.type
_entity.pdbx_description
1 polymer ?
#
loop_
_entity_poly.entity_id
_entity_poly.type
_entity_poly.pdbx_seq_one_letter_code
_entity_poly.pdbx_strand_id
1 'polypeptide(L)'
;MKIQYASDLHLEFRDNSRWLKENPLIQAGVILVLAGDIGYLGDENYSVHPFWDFCAENFQQTIVVPGNHELYKDFDINGLYEDWQQEIRPNVKVYYNSVIPLSEDIDLIASTLWSKIPPYEEYQTEMGVTDFHRIRNGKFRLSTQRFNQEHEKCREFIERSIANSKAKHIIVATHHVPSFELMADEFKGSPINGAFTVELDNYIANSPIEYWIYGHSHRNIKKQIGNTRCVSNQLGYTFHDEHKDFNPSAIIEI
;
A
#
# COMPACT_ATOMS: atom_id res chain seq x y z
N MET A 1 2.74 13.15 16.98
CA MET A 1 3.68 12.05 16.58
C MET A 1 4.09 12.25 15.14
N LYS A 2 5.39 12.01 14.79
CA LYS A 2 5.83 12.06 13.39
C LYS A 2 5.87 10.64 12.82
N ILE A 3 5.13 10.42 11.74
CA ILE A 3 5.06 9.16 11.02
C ILE A 3 5.62 9.39 9.62
N GLN A 4 6.70 8.69 9.29
CA GLN A 4 7.29 8.71 7.96
C GLN A 4 6.59 7.69 7.08
N TYR A 5 6.46 7.99 5.77
CA TYR A 5 5.78 7.08 4.86
C TYR A 5 6.47 7.04 3.48
N ALA A 6 6.42 5.86 2.87
CA ALA A 6 6.86 5.59 1.51
C ALA A 6 6.08 4.39 0.94
N SER A 7 6.17 4.18 -0.36
CA SER A 7 5.64 2.99 -1.03
C SER A 7 6.35 2.74 -2.36
N ASP A 8 6.03 1.63 -3.00
CA ASP A 8 6.48 1.29 -4.35
C ASP A 8 8.01 1.34 -4.49
N LEU A 9 8.71 0.83 -3.46
CA LEU A 9 10.18 0.80 -3.46
C LEU A 9 10.75 -0.25 -4.42
N HIS A 10 9.99 -1.31 -4.69
CA HIS A 10 10.32 -2.34 -5.68
C HIS A 10 11.76 -2.87 -5.56
N LEU A 11 12.12 -3.31 -4.35
CA LEU A 11 13.46 -3.82 -4.04
C LEU A 11 13.82 -5.10 -4.81
N GLU A 12 12.84 -5.78 -5.39
CA GLU A 12 13.03 -6.91 -6.29
C GLU A 12 13.72 -6.52 -7.60
N PHE A 13 13.67 -5.23 -7.99
CA PHE A 13 14.39 -4.72 -9.15
C PHE A 13 15.76 -4.17 -8.74
N ARG A 14 16.79 -4.68 -9.42
CA ARG A 14 18.18 -4.30 -9.14
C ARG A 14 18.43 -2.80 -9.24
N ASP A 15 17.78 -2.12 -10.17
CA ASP A 15 17.97 -0.68 -10.37
C ASP A 15 17.37 0.12 -9.21
N ASN A 16 16.20 -0.25 -8.72
CA ASN A 16 15.57 0.34 -7.54
C ASN A 16 16.42 0.11 -6.27
N SER A 17 16.85 -1.14 -6.03
CA SER A 17 17.73 -1.46 -4.90
C SER A 17 19.05 -0.67 -4.95
N ARG A 18 19.64 -0.50 -6.12
CA ARG A 18 20.85 0.31 -6.30
C ARG A 18 20.57 1.79 -6.01
N TRP A 19 19.52 2.32 -6.59
CA TRP A 19 19.13 3.72 -6.39
C TRP A 19 18.90 4.03 -4.91
N LEU A 20 18.15 3.16 -4.21
CA LEU A 20 17.86 3.34 -2.78
C LEU A 20 19.10 3.22 -1.91
N LYS A 21 20.10 2.42 -2.30
CA LYS A 21 21.39 2.34 -1.63
C LYS A 21 22.19 3.64 -1.78
N GLU A 22 22.11 4.31 -2.92
CA GLU A 22 22.78 5.57 -3.21
C GLU A 22 21.99 6.77 -2.66
N ASN A 23 20.67 6.65 -2.52
CA ASN A 23 19.75 7.68 -2.04
C ASN A 23 18.85 7.10 -0.92
N PRO A 24 19.41 6.80 0.25
CA PRO A 24 18.66 6.14 1.33
C PRO A 24 17.57 7.04 1.89
N LEU A 25 16.58 6.42 2.52
CA LEU A 25 15.62 7.16 3.34
C LEU A 25 16.36 7.95 4.43
N ILE A 26 15.91 9.16 4.68
CA ILE A 26 16.41 10.02 5.76
C ILE A 26 15.39 9.95 6.89
N GLN A 27 15.78 9.38 8.04
CA GLN A 27 14.87 9.27 9.18
C GLN A 27 14.34 10.65 9.60
N ALA A 28 13.03 10.81 9.57
CA ALA A 28 12.32 12.03 9.97
C ALA A 28 11.15 11.76 10.91
N GLY A 29 10.69 10.51 10.99
CA GLY A 29 9.64 10.02 11.90
C GLY A 29 10.14 8.94 12.84
N VAL A 30 9.35 8.62 13.86
CA VAL A 30 9.63 7.52 14.79
C VAL A 30 9.03 6.20 14.32
N ILE A 31 7.95 6.28 13.53
CA ILE A 31 7.27 5.16 12.86
C ILE A 31 7.49 5.31 11.36
N LEU A 32 7.73 4.19 10.67
CA LEU A 32 7.74 4.13 9.21
C LEU A 32 6.53 3.30 8.73
N VAL A 33 5.73 3.87 7.84
CA VAL A 33 4.65 3.18 7.13
C VAL A 33 5.06 2.98 5.68
N LEU A 34 5.10 1.73 5.25
CA LEU A 34 5.40 1.31 3.89
C LEU A 34 4.09 0.82 3.23
N ALA A 35 3.54 1.63 2.33
CA ALA A 35 2.21 1.40 1.75
C ALA A 35 2.24 0.52 0.49
N GLY A 36 2.94 -0.62 0.58
CA GLY A 36 2.95 -1.69 -0.42
C GLY A 36 4.02 -1.56 -1.50
N ASP A 37 4.17 -2.65 -2.23
CA ASP A 37 5.11 -2.84 -3.34
C ASP A 37 6.56 -2.57 -2.92
N ILE A 38 6.95 -3.16 -1.79
CA ILE A 38 8.33 -3.10 -1.33
C ILE A 38 9.15 -4.22 -1.98
N GLY A 39 8.52 -5.36 -2.26
CA GLY A 39 9.14 -6.49 -2.96
C GLY A 39 8.28 -7.76 -2.90
N TYR A 40 8.81 -8.90 -3.27
CA TYR A 40 8.08 -10.16 -3.35
C TYR A 40 8.16 -10.94 -2.04
N LEU A 41 7.06 -11.09 -1.29
CA LEU A 41 7.02 -11.88 -0.03
C LEU A 41 7.41 -13.34 -0.23
N GLY A 42 7.10 -13.93 -1.38
CA GLY A 42 7.48 -15.30 -1.73
C GLY A 42 8.94 -15.49 -2.16
N ASP A 43 9.72 -14.40 -2.26
CA ASP A 43 11.15 -14.45 -2.60
C ASP A 43 12.00 -14.67 -1.35
N GLU A 44 12.92 -15.65 -1.39
CA GLU A 44 13.91 -15.89 -0.32
C GLU A 44 14.78 -14.65 0.00
N ASN A 45 14.96 -13.77 -0.98
CA ASN A 45 15.74 -12.54 -0.82
C ASN A 45 14.97 -11.40 -0.15
N TYR A 46 13.65 -11.50 -0.01
CA TYR A 46 12.84 -10.43 0.58
C TYR A 46 13.27 -10.13 2.02
N SER A 47 13.22 -11.14 2.89
CA SER A 47 13.50 -10.97 4.32
C SER A 47 14.98 -10.71 4.63
N VAL A 48 15.91 -11.06 3.73
CA VAL A 48 17.36 -10.84 3.93
C VAL A 48 17.86 -9.55 3.29
N HIS A 49 16.99 -8.77 2.63
CA HIS A 49 17.40 -7.51 2.00
C HIS A 49 17.90 -6.50 3.05
N PRO A 50 19.06 -5.84 2.84
CA PRO A 50 19.66 -4.92 3.82
C PRO A 50 18.78 -3.73 4.23
N PHE A 51 17.80 -3.38 3.40
CA PHE A 51 16.82 -2.34 3.71
C PHE A 51 16.07 -2.60 5.02
N TRP A 52 15.80 -3.87 5.35
CA TRP A 52 15.10 -4.22 6.58
C TRP A 52 15.95 -3.98 7.83
N ASP A 53 17.27 -4.16 7.74
CA ASP A 53 18.19 -3.82 8.83
C ASP A 53 18.21 -2.32 9.06
N PHE A 54 18.27 -1.53 7.96
CA PHE A 54 18.12 -0.07 8.05
C PHE A 54 16.80 0.34 8.72
N CYS A 55 15.68 -0.29 8.35
CA CYS A 55 14.39 -0.01 8.99
C CYS A 55 14.42 -0.33 10.49
N ALA A 56 14.96 -1.49 10.86
CA ALA A 56 15.03 -1.93 12.24
C ALA A 56 15.91 -1.03 13.12
N GLU A 57 16.98 -0.50 12.58
CA GLU A 57 17.94 0.35 13.29
C GLU A 57 17.45 1.80 13.45
N ASN A 58 16.64 2.30 12.52
CA ASN A 58 16.31 3.72 12.46
C ASN A 58 14.89 4.06 12.93
N PHE A 59 13.98 3.08 13.00
CA PHE A 59 12.59 3.32 13.40
C PHE A 59 12.21 2.47 14.62
N GLN A 60 11.38 3.02 15.49
CA GLN A 60 10.81 2.26 16.61
C GLN A 60 9.93 1.12 16.11
N GLN A 61 9.21 1.36 15.05
CA GLN A 61 8.35 0.40 14.36
C GLN A 61 8.29 0.71 12.86
N THR A 62 8.37 -0.35 12.04
CA THR A 62 8.08 -0.28 10.60
C THR A 62 6.88 -1.17 10.31
N ILE A 63 5.86 -0.56 9.73
CA ILE A 63 4.59 -1.19 9.35
C ILE A 63 4.55 -1.28 7.84
N VAL A 64 4.51 -2.50 7.31
CA VAL A 64 4.42 -2.76 5.87
C VAL A 64 3.02 -3.22 5.55
N VAL A 65 2.35 -2.52 4.66
CA VAL A 65 1.10 -2.97 4.04
C VAL A 65 1.47 -3.76 2.78
N PRO A 66 0.98 -4.97 2.54
CA PRO A 66 1.28 -5.64 1.29
C PRO A 66 0.57 -4.97 0.12
N GLY A 67 1.31 -4.75 -0.97
CA GLY A 67 0.76 -4.40 -2.28
C GLY A 67 0.53 -5.66 -3.13
N ASN A 68 0.30 -5.48 -4.43
CA ASN A 68 0.13 -6.60 -5.35
C ASN A 68 1.45 -7.32 -5.63
N HIS A 69 2.59 -6.60 -5.68
CA HIS A 69 3.90 -7.20 -5.89
C HIS A 69 4.33 -8.12 -4.74
N GLU A 70 3.91 -7.86 -3.51
CA GLU A 70 4.14 -8.78 -2.39
C GLU A 70 3.58 -10.18 -2.66
N LEU A 71 2.54 -10.30 -3.50
CA LEU A 71 1.90 -11.58 -3.83
C LEU A 71 2.47 -12.25 -5.10
N TYR A 72 3.44 -11.61 -5.76
CA TYR A 72 4.12 -12.26 -6.89
C TYR A 72 5.06 -13.35 -6.37
N LYS A 73 5.52 -14.22 -7.28
CA LYS A 73 6.55 -15.23 -7.00
C LYS A 73 6.19 -16.14 -5.80
N ASP A 74 5.32 -17.10 -6.03
CA ASP A 74 4.98 -18.20 -5.10
C ASP A 74 4.16 -17.86 -3.84
N PHE A 75 3.87 -16.62 -3.56
CA PHE A 75 2.90 -16.30 -2.50
C PHE A 75 1.48 -16.57 -3.00
N ASP A 76 0.68 -17.28 -2.19
CA ASP A 76 -0.73 -17.58 -2.53
C ASP A 76 -1.66 -16.59 -1.81
N ILE A 77 -2.53 -15.90 -2.57
CA ILE A 77 -3.49 -14.94 -2.00
C ILE A 77 -4.41 -15.57 -0.92
N ASN A 78 -4.60 -16.89 -0.95
CA ASN A 78 -5.36 -17.60 0.07
C ASN A 78 -4.63 -17.69 1.42
N GLY A 79 -3.34 -17.35 1.47
CA GLY A 79 -2.58 -17.22 2.69
C GLY A 79 -2.88 -15.95 3.48
N LEU A 80 -3.56 -14.97 2.87
CA LEU A 80 -3.95 -13.73 3.53
C LEU A 80 -5.34 -13.86 4.18
N TYR A 81 -5.43 -13.41 5.42
CA TYR A 81 -6.67 -13.34 6.20
C TYR A 81 -6.63 -12.12 7.11
N GLU A 82 -7.74 -11.74 7.69
CA GLU A 82 -7.82 -10.61 8.63
C GLU A 82 -6.86 -10.82 9.81
N ASP A 83 -6.13 -9.76 10.17
CA ASP A 83 -5.05 -9.74 11.16
C ASP A 83 -3.84 -10.64 10.80
N TRP A 84 -3.69 -11.02 9.51
CA TRP A 84 -2.47 -11.70 9.10
C TRP A 84 -1.25 -10.78 9.23
N GLN A 85 -0.16 -11.34 9.77
CA GLN A 85 1.09 -10.61 9.91
C GLN A 85 2.29 -11.53 9.69
N GLN A 86 3.36 -10.94 9.17
CA GLN A 86 4.65 -11.60 9.01
C GLN A 86 5.76 -10.73 9.58
N GLU A 87 6.52 -11.28 10.52
CA GLU A 87 7.68 -10.62 11.08
C GLU A 87 8.88 -10.74 10.14
N ILE A 88 9.54 -9.60 9.85
CA ILE A 88 10.78 -9.51 9.08
C ILE A 88 11.95 -9.22 10.04
N ARG A 89 11.75 -8.33 10.99
CA ARG A 89 12.59 -8.02 12.15
C ARG A 89 11.68 -7.81 13.35
N PRO A 90 12.17 -7.83 14.59
CA PRO A 90 11.31 -7.66 15.77
C PRO A 90 10.40 -6.43 15.74
N ASN A 91 10.87 -5.33 15.13
CA ASN A 91 10.14 -4.08 14.99
C ASN A 91 9.75 -3.75 13.52
N VAL A 92 9.88 -4.71 12.61
CA VAL A 92 9.50 -4.58 11.18
C VAL A 92 8.56 -5.72 10.83
N LYS A 93 7.30 -5.42 10.55
CA LYS A 93 6.28 -6.43 10.25
C LYS A 93 5.39 -6.03 9.08
N VAL A 94 4.98 -7.03 8.32
CA VAL A 94 3.92 -6.91 7.32
C VAL A 94 2.57 -7.16 7.99
N TYR A 95 1.57 -6.34 7.65
CA TYR A 95 0.22 -6.41 8.22
C TYR A 95 -0.82 -6.37 7.10
N TYR A 96 -1.69 -7.35 7.07
CA TYR A 96 -2.83 -7.38 6.15
C TYR A 96 -4.13 -7.31 6.93
N ASN A 97 -4.99 -6.35 6.59
CA ASN A 97 -6.26 -6.09 7.26
C ASN A 97 -6.12 -6.11 8.78
N SER A 98 -5.30 -5.19 9.30
CA SER A 98 -4.99 -5.12 10.73
C SER A 98 -5.13 -3.70 11.27
N VAL A 99 -5.59 -3.59 12.53
CA VAL A 99 -5.57 -2.33 13.29
C VAL A 99 -4.33 -2.33 14.18
N ILE A 100 -3.49 -1.33 14.04
CA ILE A 100 -2.24 -1.18 14.77
C ILE A 100 -2.33 0.08 15.65
N PRO A 101 -2.51 -0.07 16.97
CA PRO A 101 -2.44 1.07 17.89
C PRO A 101 -1.01 1.63 17.93
N LEU A 102 -0.84 2.87 17.49
CA LEU A 102 0.46 3.57 17.56
C LEU A 102 0.65 4.29 18.90
N SER A 103 -0.45 4.60 19.57
CA SER A 103 -0.52 5.10 20.95
C SER A 103 -1.95 4.90 21.47
N GLU A 104 -2.23 5.36 22.72
CA GLU A 104 -3.59 5.34 23.28
C GLU A 104 -4.59 6.15 22.45
N ASP A 105 -4.13 7.17 21.71
CA ASP A 105 -4.96 8.11 20.96
C ASP A 105 -4.87 7.93 19.44
N ILE A 106 -4.03 7.03 18.90
CA ILE A 106 -3.76 6.93 17.46
C ILE A 106 -3.88 5.48 16.99
N ASP A 107 -4.83 5.21 16.12
CA ASP A 107 -4.95 3.93 15.39
C ASP A 107 -4.49 4.09 13.95
N LEU A 108 -3.68 3.14 13.46
CA LEU A 108 -3.38 2.95 12.05
C LEU A 108 -4.09 1.69 11.56
N ILE A 109 -4.91 1.84 10.53
CA ILE A 109 -5.65 0.77 9.87
C ILE A 109 -4.91 0.43 8.59
N ALA A 110 -4.32 -0.75 8.53
CA ALA A 110 -3.51 -1.25 7.43
C ALA A 110 -4.28 -2.26 6.58
N SER A 111 -4.37 -2.02 5.27
CA SER A 111 -5.06 -2.90 4.32
C SER A 111 -4.50 -2.72 2.91
N THR A 112 -4.43 -3.78 2.10
CA THR A 112 -4.13 -3.64 0.67
C THR A 112 -5.21 -2.81 -0.04
N LEU A 113 -6.44 -2.81 0.46
CA LEU A 113 -7.68 -2.27 -0.10
C LEU A 113 -8.12 -3.03 -1.35
N TRP A 114 -7.19 -3.30 -2.28
CA TRP A 114 -7.50 -3.63 -3.65
C TRP A 114 -8.41 -2.55 -4.26
N SER A 115 -8.58 -2.55 -5.56
CA SER A 115 -9.55 -1.68 -6.23
C SER A 115 -10.69 -2.53 -6.78
N LYS A 116 -11.63 -1.92 -7.48
CA LYS A 116 -12.80 -2.62 -8.00
C LYS A 116 -12.85 -2.53 -9.52
N ILE A 117 -12.78 -3.69 -10.16
CA ILE A 117 -12.81 -3.81 -11.61
C ILE A 117 -14.27 -3.90 -12.06
N PRO A 118 -14.76 -2.94 -12.85
CA PRO A 118 -16.12 -3.00 -13.38
C PRO A 118 -16.22 -4.04 -14.51
N PRO A 119 -17.42 -4.63 -14.77
CA PRO A 119 -17.58 -5.71 -15.73
C PRO A 119 -17.07 -5.39 -17.15
N TYR A 120 -17.16 -4.13 -17.57
CA TYR A 120 -16.70 -3.71 -18.90
C TYR A 120 -15.17 -3.59 -19.04
N GLU A 121 -14.41 -3.62 -17.94
CA GLU A 121 -12.95 -3.62 -17.92
C GLU A 121 -12.34 -5.02 -17.71
N GLU A 122 -13.12 -6.02 -17.26
CA GLU A 122 -12.62 -7.33 -16.84
C GLU A 122 -11.70 -7.98 -17.88
N TYR A 123 -12.14 -8.07 -19.14
CA TYR A 123 -11.36 -8.74 -20.17
C TYR A 123 -10.02 -8.03 -20.44
N GLN A 124 -10.03 -6.72 -20.58
CA GLN A 124 -8.81 -5.96 -20.86
C GLN A 124 -7.85 -5.97 -19.67
N THR A 125 -8.40 -5.94 -18.45
CA THR A 125 -7.64 -6.02 -17.21
C THR A 125 -6.97 -7.39 -17.07
N GLU A 126 -7.69 -8.49 -17.24
CA GLU A 126 -7.10 -9.84 -17.15
C GLU A 126 -6.02 -10.09 -18.20
N MET A 127 -6.16 -9.50 -19.39
CA MET A 127 -5.16 -9.64 -20.46
C MET A 127 -3.96 -8.72 -20.28
N GLY A 128 -4.15 -7.52 -19.73
CA GLY A 128 -3.14 -6.45 -19.74
C GLY A 128 -2.42 -6.23 -18.40
N VAL A 129 -3.03 -6.60 -17.27
CA VAL A 129 -2.44 -6.36 -15.94
C VAL A 129 -1.68 -7.58 -15.44
N THR A 130 -0.46 -7.35 -15.01
CA THR A 130 0.50 -8.39 -14.61
C THR A 130 0.00 -9.25 -13.44
N ASP A 131 -0.81 -8.71 -12.56
CA ASP A 131 -1.39 -9.40 -11.39
C ASP A 131 -2.09 -10.71 -11.77
N PHE A 132 -2.87 -10.69 -12.86
CA PHE A 132 -3.63 -11.85 -13.34
C PHE A 132 -2.75 -12.96 -13.93
N HIS A 133 -1.48 -12.64 -14.21
CA HIS A 133 -0.48 -13.59 -14.72
C HIS A 133 0.50 -14.05 -13.63
N ARG A 134 0.62 -13.32 -12.52
CA ARG A 134 1.61 -13.55 -11.47
C ARG A 134 1.02 -14.06 -10.16
N ILE A 135 -0.08 -13.47 -9.69
CA ILE A 135 -0.66 -13.80 -8.37
C ILE A 135 -1.29 -15.19 -8.42
N ARG A 136 -0.96 -16.02 -7.43
CA ARG A 136 -1.51 -17.37 -7.25
C ARG A 136 -2.82 -17.31 -6.46
N ASN A 137 -3.77 -18.14 -6.88
CA ASN A 137 -5.03 -18.40 -6.19
C ASN A 137 -5.22 -19.93 -6.15
N GLY A 138 -4.56 -20.58 -5.22
CA GLY A 138 -4.46 -22.03 -5.15
C GLY A 138 -3.76 -22.62 -6.37
N LYS A 139 -4.51 -23.41 -7.15
CA LYS A 139 -4.01 -24.01 -8.42
C LYS A 139 -4.17 -23.10 -9.64
N PHE A 140 -4.84 -21.99 -9.47
CA PHE A 140 -5.17 -21.04 -10.54
C PHE A 140 -4.39 -19.74 -10.39
N ARG A 141 -4.55 -18.86 -11.37
CA ARG A 141 -4.16 -17.46 -11.29
C ARG A 141 -5.31 -16.62 -10.73
N LEU A 142 -4.99 -15.40 -10.31
CA LEU A 142 -5.97 -14.41 -9.92
C LEU A 142 -6.98 -14.19 -11.06
N SER A 143 -8.24 -14.01 -10.73
CA SER A 143 -9.29 -13.57 -11.66
C SER A 143 -9.86 -12.24 -11.19
N THR A 144 -10.51 -11.50 -12.09
CA THR A 144 -11.21 -10.25 -11.74
C THR A 144 -12.28 -10.46 -10.68
N GLN A 145 -12.97 -11.60 -10.71
CA GLN A 145 -13.91 -11.97 -9.66
C GLN A 145 -13.24 -12.10 -8.29
N ARG A 146 -12.08 -12.79 -8.21
CA ARG A 146 -11.34 -12.95 -6.95
C ARG A 146 -10.76 -11.63 -6.48
N PHE A 147 -10.23 -10.82 -7.39
CA PHE A 147 -9.73 -9.47 -7.12
C PHE A 147 -10.83 -8.61 -6.46
N ASN A 148 -12.02 -8.57 -7.07
CA ASN A 148 -13.16 -7.83 -6.53
C ASN A 148 -13.63 -8.37 -5.17
N GLN A 149 -13.56 -9.69 -4.93
CA GLN A 149 -13.84 -10.27 -3.61
C GLN A 149 -12.84 -9.80 -2.54
N GLU A 150 -11.56 -9.68 -2.88
CA GLU A 150 -10.58 -9.14 -1.95
C GLU A 150 -10.83 -7.65 -1.67
N HIS A 151 -11.20 -6.87 -2.68
CA HIS A 151 -11.63 -5.49 -2.47
C HIS A 151 -12.77 -5.40 -1.44
N GLU A 152 -13.84 -6.16 -1.60
CA GLU A 152 -14.98 -6.09 -0.68
C GLU A 152 -14.57 -6.46 0.76
N LYS A 153 -13.75 -7.51 0.95
CA LYS A 153 -13.23 -7.88 2.26
C LYS A 153 -12.39 -6.76 2.90
N CYS A 154 -11.48 -6.16 2.12
CA CYS A 154 -10.63 -5.07 2.62
C CYS A 154 -11.46 -3.83 2.96
N ARG A 155 -12.42 -3.48 2.12
CA ARG A 155 -13.31 -2.34 2.34
C ARG A 155 -14.15 -2.54 3.60
N GLU A 156 -14.81 -3.70 3.74
CA GLU A 156 -15.60 -4.04 4.93
C GLU A 156 -14.75 -4.02 6.21
N PHE A 157 -13.52 -4.52 6.12
CA PHE A 157 -12.56 -4.44 7.23
C PHE A 157 -12.28 -3.00 7.62
N ILE A 158 -11.90 -2.13 6.66
CA ILE A 158 -11.60 -0.71 6.91
C ILE A 158 -12.80 -0.01 7.53
N GLU A 159 -13.99 -0.13 6.94
CA GLU A 159 -15.23 0.49 7.42
C GLU A 159 -15.56 0.07 8.86
N ARG A 160 -15.51 -1.23 9.14
CA ARG A 160 -15.75 -1.78 10.47
C ARG A 160 -14.69 -1.33 11.49
N SER A 161 -13.42 -1.30 11.10
CA SER A 161 -12.33 -0.88 11.97
C SER A 161 -12.45 0.58 12.37
N ILE A 162 -12.79 1.46 11.42
CA ILE A 162 -13.04 2.88 11.67
C ILE A 162 -14.25 3.05 12.62
N ALA A 163 -15.36 2.34 12.36
CA ALA A 163 -16.57 2.43 13.20
C ALA A 163 -16.33 1.96 14.64
N ASN A 164 -15.41 1.02 14.86
CA ASN A 164 -15.11 0.46 16.17
C ASN A 164 -13.94 1.17 16.89
N SER A 165 -13.13 1.96 16.19
CA SER A 165 -12.01 2.68 16.79
C SER A 165 -12.49 3.68 17.84
N LYS A 166 -11.72 3.77 18.93
CA LYS A 166 -11.90 4.74 20.01
C LYS A 166 -10.78 5.78 20.04
N ALA A 167 -9.83 5.66 19.12
CA ALA A 167 -8.73 6.59 19.00
C ALA A 167 -9.23 7.98 18.57
N LYS A 168 -8.54 9.02 19.01
CA LYS A 168 -8.83 10.40 18.60
C LYS A 168 -8.39 10.66 17.16
N HIS A 169 -7.34 9.98 16.73
CA HIS A 169 -6.74 10.13 15.42
C HIS A 169 -6.74 8.78 14.69
N ILE A 170 -7.34 8.74 13.53
CA ILE A 170 -7.41 7.55 12.68
C ILE A 170 -6.61 7.79 11.42
N ILE A 171 -5.65 6.90 11.16
CA ILE A 171 -4.84 6.87 9.95
C ILE A 171 -5.19 5.60 9.20
N VAL A 172 -5.45 5.71 7.91
CA VAL A 172 -5.61 4.56 7.02
C VAL A 172 -4.38 4.48 6.11
N ALA A 173 -3.79 3.30 5.99
CA ALA A 173 -2.73 3.02 5.04
C ALA A 173 -3.17 1.89 4.10
N THR A 174 -3.24 2.19 2.81
CA THR A 174 -3.59 1.21 1.78
C THR A 174 -2.53 1.17 0.69
N HIS A 175 -2.55 0.12 -0.14
CA HIS A 175 -1.72 0.12 -1.33
C HIS A 175 -2.46 0.72 -2.52
N HIS A 176 -3.64 0.19 -2.88
CA HIS A 176 -4.41 0.70 -4.00
C HIS A 176 -4.96 2.11 -3.75
N VAL A 177 -5.15 2.85 -4.84
CA VAL A 177 -5.60 4.25 -4.81
C VAL A 177 -7.08 4.33 -4.43
N PRO A 178 -7.45 5.05 -3.35
CA PRO A 178 -8.82 5.01 -2.80
C PRO A 178 -9.81 5.98 -3.46
N SER A 179 -9.37 6.77 -4.47
CA SER A 179 -10.19 7.84 -5.04
C SER A 179 -9.76 8.19 -6.46
N PHE A 180 -10.72 8.47 -7.34
CA PHE A 180 -10.42 9.00 -8.67
C PHE A 180 -9.85 10.42 -8.64
N GLU A 181 -10.08 11.16 -7.57
CA GLU A 181 -9.46 12.46 -7.34
C GLU A 181 -7.93 12.38 -7.11
N LEU A 182 -7.42 11.19 -6.85
CA LEU A 182 -5.99 10.87 -6.65
C LEU A 182 -5.38 10.18 -7.88
N MET A 183 -6.13 10.05 -8.96
CA MET A 183 -5.67 9.50 -10.23
C MET A 183 -5.00 10.60 -11.06
N ALA A 184 -3.82 10.34 -11.58
CA ALA A 184 -3.17 11.25 -12.50
C ALA A 184 -3.95 11.39 -13.82
N ASP A 185 -3.92 12.60 -14.39
CA ASP A 185 -4.71 12.92 -15.59
C ASP A 185 -4.39 12.00 -16.78
N GLU A 186 -3.14 11.56 -16.89
CA GLU A 186 -2.68 10.66 -17.95
C GLU A 186 -3.33 9.28 -17.93
N PHE A 187 -3.87 8.84 -16.79
CA PHE A 187 -4.54 7.55 -16.63
C PHE A 187 -6.05 7.62 -16.82
N LYS A 188 -6.63 8.84 -16.87
CA LYS A 188 -8.06 9.02 -17.05
C LYS A 188 -8.54 8.40 -18.36
N GLY A 189 -9.59 7.56 -18.28
CA GLY A 189 -10.16 6.86 -19.43
C GLY A 189 -9.39 5.61 -19.87
N SER A 190 -8.38 5.17 -19.13
CA SER A 190 -7.74 3.87 -19.37
C SER A 190 -8.73 2.74 -19.13
N PRO A 191 -8.76 1.71 -20.00
CA PRO A 191 -9.70 0.59 -19.89
C PRO A 191 -9.33 -0.45 -18.80
N ILE A 192 -8.33 -0.15 -17.98
CA ILE A 192 -7.84 -1.02 -16.89
C ILE A 192 -7.77 -0.28 -15.55
N ASN A 193 -8.38 0.91 -15.45
CA ASN A 193 -8.30 1.74 -14.24
C ASN A 193 -8.89 1.06 -13.01
N GLY A 194 -9.88 0.19 -13.20
CA GLY A 194 -10.48 -0.57 -12.11
C GLY A 194 -9.50 -1.50 -11.38
N ALA A 195 -8.33 -1.81 -11.96
CA ALA A 195 -7.28 -2.54 -11.26
C ALA A 195 -6.37 -1.65 -10.37
N PHE A 196 -6.47 -0.34 -10.51
CA PHE A 196 -5.56 0.60 -9.82
C PHE A 196 -6.27 1.49 -8.82
N THR A 197 -7.49 1.93 -9.15
CA THR A 197 -8.19 2.95 -8.39
C THR A 197 -9.63 2.55 -8.14
N VAL A 198 -10.12 2.80 -6.93
CA VAL A 198 -11.53 2.66 -6.55
C VAL A 198 -12.09 3.99 -6.09
N GLU A 199 -13.38 4.22 -6.29
CA GLU A 199 -14.05 5.46 -5.91
C GLU A 199 -14.64 5.37 -4.51
N LEU A 200 -13.99 6.01 -3.54
CA LEU A 200 -14.43 6.08 -2.14
C LEU A 200 -14.57 7.52 -1.63
N ASP A 201 -14.62 8.54 -2.50
CA ASP A 201 -14.64 9.95 -2.11
C ASP A 201 -15.73 10.27 -1.09
N ASN A 202 -16.93 9.79 -1.35
CA ASN A 202 -18.07 10.04 -0.46
C ASN A 202 -17.86 9.41 0.93
N TYR A 203 -17.27 8.22 0.99
CA TYR A 203 -16.92 7.56 2.25
C TYR A 203 -15.81 8.32 2.98
N ILE A 204 -14.72 8.65 2.28
CA ILE A 204 -13.59 9.39 2.83
C ILE A 204 -14.04 10.73 3.39
N ALA A 205 -14.81 11.51 2.60
CA ALA A 205 -15.27 12.85 2.99
C ALA A 205 -16.16 12.86 4.25
N ASN A 206 -16.86 11.77 4.54
CA ASN A 206 -17.78 11.63 5.67
C ASN A 206 -17.22 10.77 6.82
N SER A 207 -15.97 10.35 6.73
CA SER A 207 -15.29 9.54 7.75
C SER A 207 -14.49 10.40 8.74
N PRO A 208 -14.16 9.89 9.93
CA PRO A 208 -13.28 10.55 10.90
C PRO A 208 -11.79 10.35 10.60
N ILE A 209 -11.42 9.91 9.40
CA ILE A 209 -10.02 9.66 9.01
C ILE A 209 -9.28 10.99 8.91
N GLU A 210 -8.13 11.09 9.55
CA GLU A 210 -7.27 12.27 9.47
C GLU A 210 -6.30 12.22 8.29
N TYR A 211 -5.67 11.03 8.09
CA TYR A 211 -4.77 10.78 6.96
C TYR A 211 -5.11 9.46 6.27
N TRP A 212 -5.01 9.48 4.94
CA TRP A 212 -5.03 8.28 4.11
C TRP A 212 -3.72 8.21 3.31
N ILE A 213 -2.86 7.24 3.66
CA ILE A 213 -1.60 6.97 2.97
C ILE A 213 -1.86 5.91 1.90
N TYR A 214 -1.36 6.10 0.67
CA TYR A 214 -1.58 5.16 -0.42
C TYR A 214 -0.38 5.08 -1.38
N GLY A 215 -0.36 4.05 -2.25
CA GLY A 215 0.67 3.77 -3.25
C GLY A 215 0.12 3.42 -4.63
N HIS A 216 0.75 2.47 -5.31
CA HIS A 216 0.33 1.73 -6.49
C HIS A 216 0.37 2.47 -7.83
N SER A 217 0.09 3.74 -7.87
CA SER A 217 -0.03 4.50 -9.13
C SER A 217 1.29 5.04 -9.66
N HIS A 218 2.36 4.97 -8.88
CA HIS A 218 3.66 5.60 -9.13
C HIS A 218 3.56 7.10 -9.42
N ARG A 219 2.51 7.76 -8.86
CA ARG A 219 2.28 9.21 -8.99
C ARG A 219 1.99 9.81 -7.62
N ASN A 220 2.80 10.80 -7.24
CA ASN A 220 2.75 11.42 -5.92
C ASN A 220 1.73 12.56 -5.90
N ILE A 221 0.46 12.22 -5.68
CA ILE A 221 -0.65 13.18 -5.57
C ILE A 221 -1.05 13.33 -4.11
N LYS A 222 -1.18 14.57 -3.65
CA LYS A 222 -1.66 14.91 -2.30
C LYS A 222 -2.91 15.75 -2.43
N LYS A 223 -3.99 15.33 -1.77
CA LYS A 223 -5.27 16.02 -1.84
C LYS A 223 -6.03 15.90 -0.54
N GLN A 224 -6.83 16.89 -0.24
CA GLN A 224 -7.79 16.84 0.85
C GLN A 224 -9.17 16.45 0.31
N ILE A 225 -9.77 15.41 0.87
CA ILE A 225 -11.11 14.92 0.56
C ILE A 225 -11.92 15.00 1.86
N GLY A 226 -12.89 15.92 1.94
CA GLY A 226 -13.54 16.26 3.20
C GLY A 226 -12.52 16.76 4.24
N ASN A 227 -12.42 16.07 5.38
CA ASN A 227 -11.43 16.38 6.42
C ASN A 227 -10.17 15.49 6.32
N THR A 228 -10.16 14.50 5.45
CA THR A 228 -9.05 13.55 5.29
C THR A 228 -7.97 14.11 4.37
N ARG A 229 -6.71 14.07 4.80
CA ARG A 229 -5.54 14.36 3.98
C ARG A 229 -5.05 13.09 3.32
N CYS A 230 -5.30 12.92 2.02
CA CYS A 230 -4.79 11.80 1.24
C CYS A 230 -3.36 12.13 0.76
N VAL A 231 -2.41 11.24 1.04
CA VAL A 231 -0.98 11.45 0.77
C VAL A 231 -0.32 10.20 0.20
N SER A 232 0.62 10.41 -0.72
CA SER A 232 1.47 9.33 -1.25
C SER A 232 2.92 9.79 -1.34
N ASN A 233 3.84 8.83 -1.31
CA ASN A 233 5.28 9.04 -1.51
C ASN A 233 5.87 7.76 -2.12
N GLN A 234 5.62 7.60 -3.41
CA GLN A 234 5.92 6.42 -4.21
C GLN A 234 7.26 6.62 -4.92
N LEU A 235 8.16 5.64 -4.83
CA LEU A 235 9.41 5.66 -5.58
C LEU A 235 9.14 5.34 -7.05
N GLY A 236 8.35 4.31 -7.31
CA GLY A 236 8.08 3.82 -8.65
C GLY A 236 9.32 3.16 -9.30
N TYR A 237 9.27 2.93 -10.59
CA TYR A 237 10.37 2.32 -11.33
C TYR A 237 11.44 3.35 -11.68
N THR A 238 12.63 3.23 -11.08
CA THR A 238 13.75 4.16 -11.32
C THR A 238 14.23 4.15 -12.77
N PHE A 239 14.12 3.00 -13.45
CA PHE A 239 14.45 2.86 -14.87
C PHE A 239 13.41 3.47 -15.83
N HIS A 240 12.26 3.92 -15.30
CA HIS A 240 11.25 4.71 -16.01
C HIS A 240 11.20 6.17 -15.54
N ASP A 241 12.20 6.62 -14.76
CA ASP A 241 12.27 7.99 -14.23
C ASP A 241 11.10 8.40 -13.31
N GLU A 242 10.37 7.45 -12.71
CA GLU A 242 9.21 7.73 -11.86
C GLU A 242 9.58 8.29 -10.49
N HIS A 243 10.82 8.08 -10.06
CA HIS A 243 11.37 8.46 -8.75
C HIS A 243 11.58 9.97 -8.53
N LYS A 244 11.35 10.82 -9.54
CA LYS A 244 11.73 12.24 -9.51
C LYS A 244 11.07 13.04 -8.38
N ASP A 245 9.85 12.68 -8.01
CA ASP A 245 9.07 13.35 -6.96
C ASP A 245 9.11 12.61 -5.62
N PHE A 246 9.96 11.58 -5.50
CA PHE A 246 10.12 10.84 -4.25
C PHE A 246 10.86 11.68 -3.21
N ASN A 247 10.30 11.76 -2.00
CA ASN A 247 10.90 12.48 -0.88
C ASN A 247 11.41 11.47 0.17
N PRO A 248 12.74 11.34 0.39
CA PRO A 248 13.29 10.36 1.32
C PRO A 248 12.92 10.61 2.80
N SER A 249 12.32 11.76 3.11
CA SER A 249 11.94 12.16 4.48
C SER A 249 10.47 12.59 4.60
N ALA A 250 9.58 12.09 3.72
CA ALA A 250 8.17 12.45 3.76
C ALA A 250 7.50 12.00 5.06
N ILE A 251 6.86 12.94 5.77
CA ILE A 251 6.17 12.70 7.05
C ILE A 251 4.75 13.24 7.05
N ILE A 252 3.93 12.64 7.91
CA ILE A 252 2.72 13.25 8.47
C ILE A 252 2.94 13.53 9.96
N GLU A 253 2.24 14.51 10.49
CA GLU A 253 2.28 14.89 11.91
C GLU A 253 0.88 14.82 12.53
N ILE A 254 0.77 14.07 13.65
CA ILE A 254 -0.40 13.94 14.51
C ILE A 254 -0.10 14.58 15.86
#